data_f9883d998b6ae71d703b0fdc45e353ee
#
_entry.id   f9883d998b6ae71d703b0fdc45e353ee
#
_cell.length_a   1.000
_cell.length_b   1.000
_cell.length_c   1.000
_cell.angle_alpha   90.00
_cell.angle_beta   90.00
_cell.angle_gamma   90.00
#
_symmetry.space_group_name_H-M   'P 1'
#
loop_
_entity.id
_entity.type
_entity.pdbx_description
1 polymer ?
#
loop_
_entity_poly.entity_id
_entity_poly.type
_entity_poly.pdbx_seq_one_letter_code
_entity_poly.pdbx_strand_id
1 'polypeptide(L)'
;MMRTIVLYLCLAFFSHSTLLSQNDPHSNRLRIASCQFPVSSDIRENLRWIEEQTVYAKLRKADIIHFPECALSGYPGVDMETMDDFDWDLLKQASDSVLALAKKFKCWIVLGSIHPLSPGNKPHNSLYLISPEGAIADRYDKRFCTGSDLKFFSPGDHFVNFQVNGVNCGLLICYDVRFPELYREYRKTGTDLIFQSFYNARQGKGSIHPVIMHITAQARAATNFFHMSLTNSSAPLSWPCYYITPDGLIRNKLEANVPGVLISDIDITEKFYDASKDFRNNAIQGTLNSGKTIDDPLSRDRNSY
;
A
#
# COMPACT_ATOMS: atom_id res chain seq x y z
N MET A 1 -32.46 -3.02 -73.85
CA MET A 1 -31.98 -1.93 -72.98
C MET A 1 -31.78 -2.54 -71.58
N MET A 2 -30.58 -2.99 -71.32
CA MET A 2 -30.21 -3.53 -70.00
C MET A 2 -29.51 -2.44 -69.17
N ARG A 3 -30.04 -2.06 -68.02
CA ARG A 3 -29.41 -1.12 -67.09
C ARG A 3 -28.58 -1.92 -66.04
N THR A 4 -27.30 -1.80 -66.15
CA THR A 4 -26.33 -2.37 -65.15
C THR A 4 -26.31 -1.51 -63.90
N ILE A 5 -26.68 -2.09 -62.77
CA ILE A 5 -26.55 -1.44 -61.45
C ILE A 5 -25.15 -1.80 -60.89
N VAL A 6 -24.31 -0.80 -60.73
CA VAL A 6 -23.00 -0.92 -60.04
C VAL A 6 -23.20 -0.68 -58.57
N LEU A 7 -22.96 -1.72 -57.77
CA LEU A 7 -23.02 -1.67 -56.29
C LEU A 7 -21.63 -1.26 -55.75
N TYR A 8 -21.50 -0.06 -55.18
CA TYR A 8 -20.29 0.36 -54.45
C TYR A 8 -20.34 -0.20 -53.04
N LEU A 9 -19.45 -1.16 -52.75
CA LEU A 9 -19.20 -1.65 -51.40
C LEU A 9 -18.21 -0.68 -50.71
N CYS A 10 -18.71 0.17 -49.82
CA CYS A 10 -17.87 0.93 -48.88
C CYS A 10 -17.36 0.02 -47.79
N LEU A 11 -16.12 -0.44 -47.87
CA LEU A 11 -15.38 -1.08 -46.77
C LEU A 11 -14.95 0.01 -45.79
N ALA A 12 -15.72 0.15 -44.71
CA ALA A 12 -15.29 0.96 -43.54
C ALA A 12 -14.23 0.18 -42.77
N PHE A 13 -12.97 0.57 -42.89
CA PHE A 13 -11.91 0.14 -41.98
C PHE A 13 -12.13 0.77 -40.59
N PHE A 14 -12.70 0.01 -39.68
CA PHE A 14 -12.62 0.34 -38.24
C PHE A 14 -11.20 0.05 -37.77
N SER A 15 -10.36 1.07 -37.80
CA SER A 15 -9.09 1.04 -37.05
C SER A 15 -9.41 1.02 -35.57
N HIS A 16 -9.35 -0.16 -34.96
CA HIS A 16 -9.27 -0.28 -33.50
C HIS A 16 -7.92 0.25 -33.07
N SER A 17 -7.86 1.55 -32.77
CA SER A 17 -6.78 2.10 -31.98
C SER A 17 -6.94 1.54 -30.55
N THR A 18 -6.20 0.48 -30.24
CA THR A 18 -5.92 0.10 -28.86
C THR A 18 -5.14 1.25 -28.23
N LEU A 19 -5.84 2.14 -27.54
CA LEU A 19 -5.24 3.08 -26.61
C LEU A 19 -4.58 2.25 -25.52
N LEU A 20 -3.30 1.91 -25.71
CA LEU A 20 -2.42 1.52 -24.63
C LEU A 20 -2.41 2.73 -23.69
N SER A 21 -2.89 2.57 -22.47
CA SER A 21 -2.72 3.56 -21.41
C SER A 21 -1.20 3.77 -21.26
N GLN A 22 -0.68 4.81 -21.91
CA GLN A 22 0.65 5.30 -21.62
C GLN A 22 0.55 5.89 -20.20
N ASN A 23 1.43 5.45 -19.31
CA ASN A 23 1.65 6.12 -18.03
C ASN A 23 2.00 7.58 -18.34
N ASP A 24 1.02 8.47 -18.19
CA ASP A 24 1.22 9.90 -18.34
C ASP A 24 1.80 10.43 -17.02
N PRO A 25 3.09 10.81 -16.98
CA PRO A 25 3.74 11.27 -15.76
C PRO A 25 3.12 12.55 -15.18
N HIS A 26 2.19 13.17 -15.89
CA HIS A 26 1.49 14.40 -15.48
C HIS A 26 -0.01 14.18 -15.24
N SER A 27 -0.50 12.94 -15.24
CA SER A 27 -1.94 12.69 -15.08
C SER A 27 -2.46 13.07 -13.69
N ASN A 28 -1.60 13.10 -12.65
CA ASN A 28 -1.98 13.32 -11.25
C ASN A 28 -3.06 12.35 -10.74
N ARG A 29 -3.26 11.24 -11.45
CA ARG A 29 -4.29 10.24 -11.20
C ARG A 29 -3.69 8.85 -11.16
N LEU A 30 -4.17 8.05 -10.21
CA LEU A 30 -3.68 6.70 -10.01
C LEU A 30 -4.84 5.77 -9.67
N ARG A 31 -4.99 4.67 -10.41
CA ARG A 31 -5.93 3.61 -10.08
C ARG A 31 -5.23 2.50 -9.30
N ILE A 32 -5.66 2.28 -8.08
CA ILE A 32 -5.10 1.30 -7.15
C ILE A 32 -6.02 0.08 -7.07
N ALA A 33 -5.42 -1.11 -7.01
CA ALA A 33 -6.08 -2.34 -6.61
C ALA A 33 -5.50 -2.79 -5.25
N SER A 34 -6.23 -2.58 -4.16
CA SER A 34 -5.86 -3.07 -2.82
C SER A 34 -6.42 -4.48 -2.65
N CYS A 35 -5.54 -5.45 -2.52
CA CYS A 35 -5.83 -6.88 -2.54
C CYS A 35 -6.03 -7.44 -1.13
N GLN A 36 -6.93 -8.42 -1.01
CA GLN A 36 -7.27 -9.11 0.23
C GLN A 36 -7.55 -10.58 -0.05
N PHE A 37 -6.79 -11.47 0.58
CA PHE A 37 -6.99 -12.92 0.49
C PHE A 37 -6.52 -13.60 1.78
N PRO A 38 -6.90 -14.87 2.06
CA PRO A 38 -6.51 -15.57 3.27
C PRO A 38 -5.05 -16.04 3.16
N VAL A 39 -4.12 -15.16 3.52
CA VAL A 39 -2.68 -15.50 3.55
C VAL A 39 -2.46 -16.72 4.44
N SER A 40 -1.61 -17.64 4.01
CA SER A 40 -1.28 -18.89 4.70
C SER A 40 0.22 -19.19 4.61
N SER A 41 0.67 -20.28 5.25
CA SER A 41 2.04 -20.79 5.11
C SER A 41 2.32 -21.43 3.75
N ASP A 42 1.30 -21.72 2.95
CA ASP A 42 1.47 -22.33 1.62
C ASP A 42 1.78 -21.27 0.56
N ILE A 43 3.06 -21.17 0.19
CA ILE A 43 3.56 -20.21 -0.82
C ILE A 43 2.85 -20.38 -2.17
N ARG A 44 2.50 -21.63 -2.57
CA ARG A 44 1.84 -21.91 -3.87
C ARG A 44 0.39 -21.40 -3.84
N GLU A 45 -0.31 -21.60 -2.73
CA GLU A 45 -1.65 -21.09 -2.57
C GLU A 45 -1.67 -19.57 -2.55
N ASN A 46 -0.74 -18.94 -1.83
CA ASN A 46 -0.58 -17.50 -1.80
C ASN A 46 -0.28 -16.94 -3.21
N LEU A 47 0.63 -17.58 -3.96
CA LEU A 47 0.94 -17.19 -5.34
C LEU A 47 -0.30 -17.27 -6.24
N ARG A 48 -1.12 -18.33 -6.13
CA ARG A 48 -2.37 -18.47 -6.89
C ARG A 48 -3.32 -17.29 -6.62
N TRP A 49 -3.50 -16.89 -5.37
CA TRP A 49 -4.30 -15.71 -5.02
C TRP A 49 -3.74 -14.42 -5.62
N ILE A 50 -2.41 -14.25 -5.57
CA ILE A 50 -1.73 -13.08 -6.15
C ILE A 50 -1.94 -13.03 -7.66
N GLU A 51 -1.83 -14.16 -8.36
CA GLU A 51 -2.08 -14.27 -9.79
C GLU A 51 -3.53 -13.91 -10.16
N GLU A 52 -4.51 -14.54 -9.49
CA GLU A 52 -5.94 -14.30 -9.73
C GLU A 52 -6.32 -12.83 -9.50
N GLN A 53 -5.86 -12.25 -8.38
CA GLN A 53 -6.16 -10.86 -8.04
C GLN A 53 -5.42 -9.87 -8.94
N THR A 54 -4.20 -10.21 -9.42
CA THR A 54 -3.50 -9.42 -10.44
C THR A 54 -4.28 -9.38 -11.76
N VAL A 55 -4.76 -10.52 -12.23
CA VAL A 55 -5.61 -10.58 -13.44
C VAL A 55 -6.89 -9.74 -13.26
N TYR A 56 -7.58 -9.89 -12.13
CA TYR A 56 -8.76 -9.10 -11.83
C TYR A 56 -8.48 -7.59 -11.81
N ALA A 57 -7.41 -7.17 -11.15
CA ALA A 57 -6.97 -5.78 -11.07
C ALA A 57 -6.70 -5.19 -12.46
N LYS A 58 -6.05 -5.94 -13.33
CA LYS A 58 -5.76 -5.49 -14.70
C LYS A 58 -6.98 -5.41 -15.59
N LEU A 59 -7.96 -6.29 -15.43
CA LEU A 59 -9.26 -6.15 -16.08
C LEU A 59 -9.99 -4.85 -15.65
N ARG A 60 -9.69 -4.33 -14.47
CA ARG A 60 -10.17 -3.04 -13.95
C ARG A 60 -9.22 -1.88 -14.21
N LYS A 61 -8.16 -2.09 -15.03
CA LYS A 61 -7.17 -1.09 -15.46
C LYS A 61 -6.38 -0.48 -14.29
N ALA A 62 -6.08 -1.26 -13.26
CA ALA A 62 -5.22 -0.81 -12.17
C ALA A 62 -3.81 -0.49 -12.68
N ASP A 63 -3.25 0.64 -12.24
CA ASP A 63 -1.88 1.06 -12.51
C ASP A 63 -0.91 0.39 -11.53
N ILE A 64 -1.34 0.26 -10.26
CA ILE A 64 -0.59 -0.35 -9.19
C ILE A 64 -1.47 -1.32 -8.38
N ILE A 65 -0.88 -2.45 -8.00
CA ILE A 65 -1.54 -3.51 -7.24
C ILE A 65 -0.82 -3.64 -5.89
N HIS A 66 -1.59 -3.58 -4.81
CA HIS A 66 -1.09 -3.56 -3.46
C HIS A 66 -1.55 -4.80 -2.69
N PHE A 67 -0.59 -5.61 -2.22
CA PHE A 67 -0.82 -6.85 -1.49
C PHE A 67 -0.56 -6.72 0.02
N PRO A 68 -1.14 -7.60 0.87
CA PRO A 68 -0.91 -7.61 2.31
C PRO A 68 0.54 -7.83 2.73
N GLU A 69 0.85 -7.56 3.99
CA GLU A 69 2.08 -7.94 4.68
C GLU A 69 2.27 -9.45 4.61
N CYS A 70 3.47 -9.91 4.28
CA CYS A 70 3.83 -11.34 4.11
C CYS A 70 2.90 -12.11 3.15
N ALA A 71 2.29 -11.41 2.17
CA ALA A 71 1.30 -11.97 1.26
C ALA A 71 1.80 -13.22 0.52
N LEU A 72 3.06 -13.24 0.08
CA LEU A 72 3.60 -14.38 -0.67
C LEU A 72 4.13 -15.48 0.24
N SER A 73 4.80 -15.10 1.33
CA SER A 73 5.56 -16.00 2.20
C SER A 73 4.75 -16.66 3.32
N GLY A 74 3.60 -16.07 3.71
CA GLY A 74 3.01 -16.34 5.01
C GLY A 74 3.74 -15.63 6.15
N TYR A 75 3.15 -15.62 7.35
CA TYR A 75 3.61 -14.85 8.50
C TYR A 75 4.16 -15.76 9.61
N PRO A 76 5.49 -15.74 9.88
CA PRO A 76 6.09 -16.51 10.97
C PRO A 76 5.52 -16.14 12.36
N GLY A 77 5.31 -17.16 13.17
CA GLY A 77 4.68 -17.01 14.49
C GLY A 77 3.16 -16.96 14.45
N VAL A 78 2.54 -16.99 13.25
CA VAL A 78 1.08 -17.05 13.06
C VAL A 78 0.70 -18.16 12.09
N ASP A 79 1.21 -18.16 10.86
CA ASP A 79 0.93 -19.17 9.84
C ASP A 79 1.88 -20.37 9.94
N MET A 80 3.07 -20.17 10.49
CA MET A 80 4.09 -21.18 10.77
C MET A 80 4.75 -20.90 12.12
N GLU A 81 5.07 -21.94 12.90
CA GLU A 81 5.66 -21.81 14.24
C GLU A 81 7.14 -21.40 14.19
N THR A 82 7.90 -21.94 13.24
CA THR A 82 9.33 -21.65 13.02
C THR A 82 9.60 -21.41 11.55
N MET A 83 10.82 -21.02 11.23
CA MET A 83 11.32 -20.90 9.85
C MET A 83 12.44 -21.90 9.54
N ASP A 84 12.63 -22.91 10.39
CA ASP A 84 13.76 -23.84 10.26
C ASP A 84 13.72 -24.65 8.94
N ASP A 85 12.52 -25.05 8.52
CA ASP A 85 12.28 -25.78 7.27
C ASP A 85 11.66 -24.90 6.18
N PHE A 86 11.85 -23.59 6.26
CA PHE A 86 11.24 -22.66 5.31
C PHE A 86 11.86 -22.81 3.91
N ASP A 87 11.02 -23.05 2.90
CA ASP A 87 11.45 -23.29 1.51
C ASP A 87 11.80 -21.96 0.80
N TRP A 88 13.04 -21.51 0.99
CA TRP A 88 13.58 -20.30 0.37
C TRP A 88 13.65 -20.39 -1.15
N ASP A 89 13.91 -21.58 -1.71
CA ASP A 89 13.97 -21.79 -3.15
C ASP A 89 12.58 -21.65 -3.78
N LEU A 90 11.58 -22.22 -3.14
CA LEU A 90 10.19 -22.03 -3.56
C LEU A 90 9.76 -20.56 -3.46
N LEU A 91 10.09 -19.87 -2.37
CA LEU A 91 9.79 -18.45 -2.23
C LEU A 91 10.44 -17.61 -3.34
N LYS A 92 11.70 -17.93 -3.68
CA LYS A 92 12.39 -17.28 -4.80
C LYS A 92 11.68 -17.52 -6.12
N GLN A 93 11.33 -18.78 -6.46
CA GLN A 93 10.60 -19.12 -7.68
C GLN A 93 9.24 -18.41 -7.76
N ALA A 94 8.52 -18.38 -6.64
CA ALA A 94 7.25 -17.66 -6.55
C ALA A 94 7.43 -16.15 -6.74
N SER A 95 8.49 -15.56 -6.16
CA SER A 95 8.83 -14.15 -6.37
C SER A 95 9.15 -13.85 -7.84
N ASP A 96 9.94 -14.71 -8.50
CA ASP A 96 10.24 -14.60 -9.94
C ASP A 96 8.95 -14.64 -10.79
N SER A 97 7.96 -15.45 -10.38
CA SER A 97 6.63 -15.50 -11.03
C SER A 97 5.88 -14.16 -10.89
N VAL A 98 5.93 -13.50 -9.71
CA VAL A 98 5.31 -12.19 -9.52
C VAL A 98 6.03 -11.10 -10.34
N LEU A 99 7.35 -11.15 -10.46
CA LEU A 99 8.09 -10.25 -11.38
C LEU A 99 7.61 -10.43 -12.83
N ALA A 100 7.43 -11.68 -13.26
CA ALA A 100 6.90 -11.98 -14.60
C ALA A 100 5.46 -11.46 -14.80
N LEU A 101 4.60 -11.52 -13.77
CA LEU A 101 3.25 -10.91 -13.81
C LEU A 101 3.29 -9.40 -14.00
N ALA A 102 4.12 -8.70 -13.21
CA ALA A 102 4.29 -7.25 -13.35
C ALA A 102 4.70 -6.86 -14.77
N LYS A 103 5.68 -7.59 -15.34
CA LYS A 103 6.13 -7.40 -16.74
C LYS A 103 5.04 -7.71 -17.76
N LYS A 104 4.35 -8.85 -17.61
CA LYS A 104 3.27 -9.29 -18.51
C LYS A 104 2.14 -8.27 -18.57
N PHE A 105 1.73 -7.76 -17.43
CA PHE A 105 0.59 -6.86 -17.30
C PHE A 105 0.97 -5.38 -17.33
N LYS A 106 2.27 -5.05 -17.40
CA LYS A 106 2.80 -3.68 -17.39
C LYS A 106 2.20 -2.84 -16.25
N CYS A 107 2.34 -3.31 -15.01
CA CYS A 107 1.83 -2.62 -13.83
C CYS A 107 2.83 -2.68 -12.68
N TRP A 108 2.72 -1.70 -11.80
CA TRP A 108 3.42 -1.70 -10.54
C TRP A 108 2.79 -2.71 -9.58
N ILE A 109 3.62 -3.37 -8.77
CA ILE A 109 3.15 -4.26 -7.69
C ILE A 109 3.89 -3.90 -6.40
N VAL A 110 3.13 -3.71 -5.31
CA VAL A 110 3.64 -3.68 -3.93
C VAL A 110 3.34 -5.04 -3.32
N LEU A 111 4.39 -5.85 -3.12
CA LEU A 111 4.30 -7.24 -2.69
C LEU A 111 4.86 -7.43 -1.29
N GLY A 112 4.03 -7.86 -0.33
CA GLY A 112 4.48 -8.30 0.99
C GLY A 112 5.11 -9.68 0.95
N SER A 113 6.33 -9.82 1.47
CA SER A 113 7.06 -11.09 1.56
C SER A 113 8.17 -11.03 2.62
N ILE A 114 8.91 -12.12 2.76
CA ILE A 114 10.12 -12.19 3.60
C ILE A 114 11.35 -12.03 2.72
N HIS A 115 12.32 -11.21 3.18
CA HIS A 115 13.60 -11.03 2.48
C HIS A 115 14.73 -11.72 3.24
N PRO A 116 15.38 -12.73 2.64
CA PRO A 116 16.50 -13.44 3.29
C PRO A 116 17.71 -12.52 3.46
N LEU A 117 18.42 -12.72 4.55
CA LEU A 117 19.73 -12.12 4.81
C LEU A 117 20.82 -13.20 4.80
N SER A 118 22.07 -12.78 4.97
CA SER A 118 23.20 -13.71 5.08
C SER A 118 23.00 -14.70 6.25
N PRO A 119 23.53 -15.92 6.15
CA PRO A 119 23.41 -16.92 7.20
C PRO A 119 23.76 -16.39 8.60
N GLY A 120 22.94 -16.74 9.59
CA GLY A 120 23.06 -16.26 10.96
C GLY A 120 22.27 -14.98 11.29
N ASN A 121 21.77 -14.29 10.30
CA ASN A 121 20.89 -13.14 10.48
C ASN A 121 19.42 -13.49 10.24
N LYS A 122 18.53 -12.91 11.06
CA LYS A 122 17.09 -13.02 10.84
C LYS A 122 16.71 -12.22 9.60
N PRO A 123 15.80 -12.74 8.74
CA PRO A 123 15.35 -12.03 7.55
C PRO A 123 14.61 -10.73 7.87
N HIS A 124 14.26 -9.97 6.85
CA HIS A 124 13.35 -8.83 6.97
C HIS A 124 11.91 -9.22 6.61
N ASN A 125 10.95 -8.58 7.26
CA ASN A 125 9.57 -8.48 6.81
C ASN A 125 9.51 -7.31 5.84
N SER A 126 9.23 -7.57 4.55
CA SER A 126 9.50 -6.63 3.47
C SER A 126 8.31 -6.37 2.57
N LEU A 127 8.25 -5.16 2.01
CA LEU A 127 7.47 -4.83 0.83
C LEU A 127 8.40 -4.60 -0.36
N TYR A 128 8.29 -5.44 -1.37
CA TYR A 128 8.96 -5.21 -2.65
C TYR A 128 8.14 -4.28 -3.52
N LEU A 129 8.76 -3.23 -4.02
CA LEU A 129 8.24 -2.40 -5.10
C LEU A 129 8.71 -2.99 -6.42
N ILE A 130 7.79 -3.57 -7.18
CA ILE A 130 8.07 -4.21 -8.46
C ILE A 130 7.59 -3.32 -9.59
N SER A 131 8.49 -3.00 -10.52
CA SER A 131 8.21 -2.13 -11.66
C SER A 131 7.48 -2.86 -12.81
N PRO A 132 6.85 -2.11 -13.75
CA PRO A 132 6.22 -2.67 -14.94
C PRO A 132 7.17 -3.43 -15.88
N GLU A 133 8.48 -3.26 -15.71
CA GLU A 133 9.53 -4.00 -16.42
C GLU A 133 9.76 -5.39 -15.82
N GLY A 134 9.14 -5.70 -14.66
CA GLY A 134 9.31 -6.95 -13.95
C GLY A 134 10.62 -7.01 -13.17
N ALA A 135 11.06 -5.88 -12.64
CA ALA A 135 12.24 -5.76 -11.79
C ALA A 135 11.87 -5.19 -10.42
N ILE A 136 12.60 -5.56 -9.39
CA ILE A 136 12.51 -4.91 -8.07
C ILE A 136 13.11 -3.52 -8.22
N ALA A 137 12.27 -2.48 -8.11
CA ALA A 137 12.70 -1.09 -8.17
C ALA A 137 13.24 -0.61 -6.81
N ASP A 138 12.63 -1.07 -5.71
CA ASP A 138 13.06 -0.77 -4.34
C ASP A 138 12.44 -1.77 -3.37
N ARG A 139 12.84 -1.72 -2.08
CA ARG A 139 12.32 -2.57 -1.01
C ARG A 139 12.25 -1.80 0.31
N TYR A 140 11.08 -1.83 0.94
CA TYR A 140 10.86 -1.36 2.30
C TYR A 140 10.90 -2.53 3.26
N ASP A 141 11.76 -2.46 4.26
CA ASP A 141 11.83 -3.44 5.35
C ASP A 141 11.17 -2.84 6.60
N LYS A 142 10.30 -3.58 7.26
CA LYS A 142 9.55 -3.13 8.45
C LYS A 142 10.47 -2.51 9.47
N ARG A 143 10.25 -1.25 9.80
CA ARG A 143 11.13 -0.49 10.70
C ARG A 143 10.84 -0.78 12.16
N PHE A 144 9.57 -0.84 12.52
CA PHE A 144 9.15 -1.18 13.88
C PHE A 144 8.58 -2.60 13.91
N CYS A 145 9.41 -3.53 14.36
CA CYS A 145 9.02 -4.90 14.63
C CYS A 145 8.38 -4.98 16.01
N THR A 146 7.28 -5.75 16.14
CA THR A 146 6.70 -6.07 17.46
C THR A 146 7.65 -6.96 18.27
N GLY A 147 7.40 -7.13 19.57
CA GLY A 147 8.20 -8.06 20.37
C GLY A 147 8.13 -9.52 19.87
N SER A 148 7.02 -9.93 19.25
CA SER A 148 6.90 -11.22 18.56
C SER A 148 7.65 -11.24 17.24
N ASP A 149 7.59 -10.16 16.45
CA ASP A 149 8.33 -10.08 15.19
C ASP A 149 9.83 -10.22 15.40
N LEU A 150 10.38 -9.60 16.44
CA LEU A 150 11.82 -9.66 16.76
C LEU A 150 12.35 -11.07 17.03
N LYS A 151 11.47 -12.07 17.21
CA LYS A 151 11.89 -13.48 17.25
C LYS A 151 12.29 -13.98 15.86
N PHE A 152 11.68 -13.46 14.80
CA PHE A 152 11.79 -13.95 13.42
C PHE A 152 12.47 -12.96 12.48
N PHE A 153 12.38 -11.65 12.73
CA PHE A 153 12.78 -10.60 11.81
C PHE A 153 13.80 -9.63 12.39
N SER A 154 14.62 -9.07 11.53
CA SER A 154 15.45 -7.90 11.78
C SER A 154 14.72 -6.63 11.29
N PRO A 155 14.79 -5.50 12.04
CA PRO A 155 14.24 -4.21 11.59
C PRO A 155 14.98 -3.67 10.36
N GLY A 156 14.27 -2.92 9.52
CA GLY A 156 14.87 -2.11 8.45
C GLY A 156 15.12 -0.66 8.85
N ASP A 157 15.73 0.11 7.95
CA ASP A 157 16.07 1.53 8.16
C ASP A 157 15.88 2.42 6.92
N HIS A 158 15.49 1.83 5.78
CA HIS A 158 15.31 2.51 4.49
C HIS A 158 13.87 3.03 4.31
N PHE A 159 13.72 4.27 3.82
CA PHE A 159 12.45 4.82 3.35
C PHE A 159 12.35 4.67 1.84
N VAL A 160 11.24 4.15 1.37
CA VAL A 160 10.94 4.02 -0.07
C VAL A 160 10.07 5.17 -0.53
N ASN A 161 10.59 5.97 -1.47
CA ASN A 161 9.85 7.03 -2.14
C ASN A 161 9.88 6.78 -3.64
N PHE A 162 8.71 6.76 -4.29
CA PHE A 162 8.60 6.53 -5.73
C PHE A 162 7.43 7.31 -6.31
N GLN A 163 7.38 7.42 -7.63
CA GLN A 163 6.32 8.15 -8.31
C GLN A 163 5.65 7.27 -9.37
N VAL A 164 4.31 7.30 -9.40
CA VAL A 164 3.49 6.67 -10.45
C VAL A 164 2.47 7.68 -10.94
N ASN A 165 2.45 7.96 -12.24
CA ASN A 165 1.51 8.89 -12.88
C ASN A 165 1.47 10.29 -12.21
N GLY A 166 2.60 10.78 -11.72
CA GLY A 166 2.69 12.08 -11.04
C GLY A 166 2.32 12.06 -9.55
N VAL A 167 1.88 10.92 -9.00
CA VAL A 167 1.57 10.75 -7.57
C VAL A 167 2.81 10.27 -6.82
N ASN A 168 3.24 11.00 -5.79
CA ASN A 168 4.36 10.61 -4.92
C ASN A 168 3.90 9.61 -3.87
N CYS A 169 4.54 8.46 -3.82
CA CYS A 169 4.12 7.32 -3.02
C CYS A 169 5.18 6.91 -1.99
N GLY A 170 4.72 6.35 -0.86
CA GLY A 170 5.57 5.76 0.17
C GLY A 170 5.03 4.41 0.64
N LEU A 171 5.88 3.61 1.29
CA LEU A 171 5.56 2.26 1.79
C LEU A 171 5.71 2.19 3.32
N LEU A 172 4.78 1.52 4.00
CA LEU A 172 4.84 1.19 5.43
C LEU A 172 4.27 -0.20 5.70
N ILE A 173 4.65 -0.81 6.82
CA ILE A 173 4.17 -2.14 7.23
C ILE A 173 3.55 -2.08 8.62
N CYS A 174 2.28 -2.43 8.72
CA CYS A 174 1.52 -2.85 9.91
C CYS A 174 1.83 -2.01 11.17
N TYR A 175 2.65 -2.52 12.08
CA TYR A 175 2.98 -1.90 13.37
C TYR A 175 3.60 -0.51 13.25
N ASP A 176 4.20 -0.18 12.10
CA ASP A 176 4.66 1.18 11.79
C ASP A 176 3.55 2.24 11.95
N VAL A 177 2.26 1.86 11.87
CA VAL A 177 1.11 2.76 12.08
C VAL A 177 1.11 3.42 13.47
N ARG A 178 1.75 2.80 14.45
CA ARG A 178 1.83 3.32 15.82
C ARG A 178 2.76 4.52 15.95
N PHE A 179 3.67 4.73 15.00
CA PHE A 179 4.75 5.70 15.08
C PHE A 179 4.48 6.88 14.12
N PRO A 180 3.92 8.01 14.64
CA PRO A 180 3.61 9.19 13.84
C PRO A 180 4.85 9.80 13.17
N GLU A 181 6.04 9.55 13.73
CA GLU A 181 7.32 10.03 13.23
C GLU A 181 7.57 9.57 11.79
N LEU A 182 7.25 8.31 11.44
CA LEU A 182 7.43 7.80 10.08
C LEU A 182 6.59 8.58 9.04
N TYR A 183 5.37 8.93 9.42
CA TYR A 183 4.48 9.69 8.55
C TYR A 183 4.94 11.15 8.39
N ARG A 184 5.55 11.72 9.44
CA ARG A 184 6.16 13.05 9.36
C ARG A 184 7.35 13.05 8.42
N GLU A 185 8.18 12.01 8.43
CA GLU A 185 9.29 11.88 7.48
C GLU A 185 8.78 11.78 6.03
N TYR A 186 7.77 10.94 5.76
CA TYR A 186 7.14 10.90 4.43
C TYR A 186 6.51 12.24 4.03
N ARG A 187 5.92 12.97 4.97
CA ARG A 187 5.38 14.30 4.65
C ARG A 187 6.47 15.29 4.23
N LYS A 188 7.66 15.21 4.82
CA LYS A 188 8.81 16.06 4.45
C LYS A 188 9.27 15.81 3.00
N THR A 189 9.10 14.58 2.49
CA THR A 189 9.48 14.22 1.12
C THR A 189 8.41 14.55 0.07
N GLY A 190 7.28 15.15 0.47
CA GLY A 190 6.19 15.51 -0.46
C GLY A 190 5.33 14.34 -0.88
N THR A 191 5.28 13.28 -0.09
CA THR A 191 4.41 12.10 -0.35
C THR A 191 2.94 12.49 -0.36
N ASP A 192 2.20 11.97 -1.34
CA ASP A 192 0.75 12.14 -1.53
C ASP A 192 -0.04 10.90 -1.08
N LEU A 193 0.57 9.72 -1.22
CA LEU A 193 -0.06 8.43 -1.00
C LEU A 193 0.84 7.49 -0.22
N ILE A 194 0.30 6.85 0.82
CA ILE A 194 0.96 5.77 1.55
C ILE A 194 0.27 4.44 1.24
N PHE A 195 1.05 3.46 0.79
CA PHE A 195 0.68 2.05 0.76
C PHE A 195 1.10 1.42 2.09
N GLN A 196 0.15 0.95 2.86
CA GLN A 196 0.44 0.30 4.14
C GLN A 196 -0.17 -1.09 4.18
N SER A 197 0.71 -2.09 4.21
CA SER A 197 0.34 -3.49 4.27
C SER A 197 0.26 -3.99 5.70
N PHE A 198 -0.79 -4.74 6.02
CA PHE A 198 -1.02 -5.34 7.33
C PHE A 198 -1.17 -6.85 7.24
N TYR A 199 -0.87 -7.49 8.36
CA TYR A 199 -1.28 -8.85 8.66
C TYR A 199 -1.87 -8.87 10.09
N ASN A 200 -3.15 -8.50 10.20
CA ASN A 200 -3.90 -8.57 11.46
C ASN A 200 -5.04 -9.59 11.32
N ALA A 201 -4.67 -10.83 11.00
CA ALA A 201 -5.57 -11.97 10.93
C ALA A 201 -5.29 -12.96 12.08
N ARG A 202 -6.19 -13.93 12.28
CA ARG A 202 -6.12 -14.95 13.34
C ARG A 202 -5.91 -14.36 14.74
N GLN A 203 -6.36 -13.13 14.94
CA GLN A 203 -6.28 -12.45 16.22
C GLN A 203 -7.13 -13.16 17.29
N GLY A 204 -6.67 -13.15 18.53
CA GLY A 204 -7.45 -13.70 19.64
C GLY A 204 -8.82 -13.02 19.78
N LYS A 205 -9.84 -13.77 20.21
CA LYS A 205 -11.17 -13.22 20.48
C LYS A 205 -11.07 -12.05 21.46
N GLY A 206 -11.66 -10.91 21.10
CA GLY A 206 -11.57 -9.67 21.90
C GLY A 206 -10.33 -8.82 21.62
N SER A 207 -9.53 -9.13 20.59
CA SER A 207 -8.44 -8.28 20.15
C SER A 207 -8.95 -6.87 19.80
N ILE A 208 -8.21 -5.85 20.24
CA ILE A 208 -8.51 -4.45 19.92
C ILE A 208 -8.11 -4.05 18.49
N HIS A 209 -7.24 -4.83 17.84
CA HIS A 209 -6.69 -4.47 16.53
C HIS A 209 -7.77 -4.22 15.44
N PRO A 210 -8.80 -5.06 15.29
CA PRO A 210 -9.86 -4.80 14.29
C PRO A 210 -10.59 -3.48 14.51
N VAL A 211 -10.60 -2.96 15.74
CA VAL A 211 -11.31 -1.71 16.09
C VAL A 211 -10.41 -0.49 15.91
N ILE A 212 -9.13 -0.56 16.34
CA ILE A 212 -8.31 0.65 16.48
C ILE A 212 -7.35 0.90 15.29
N MET A 213 -6.99 -0.13 14.51
CA MET A 213 -5.94 0.04 13.50
C MET A 213 -6.33 1.00 12.38
N HIS A 214 -7.53 0.86 11.83
CA HIS A 214 -8.03 1.78 10.80
C HIS A 214 -8.26 3.20 11.35
N ILE A 215 -8.73 3.34 12.61
CA ILE A 215 -8.89 4.66 13.25
C ILE A 215 -7.53 5.35 13.38
N THR A 216 -6.49 4.60 13.78
CA THR A 216 -5.13 5.14 13.85
C THR A 216 -4.65 5.59 12.46
N ALA A 217 -4.89 4.79 11.41
CA ALA A 217 -4.53 5.16 10.03
C ALA A 217 -5.30 6.40 9.55
N GLN A 218 -6.59 6.53 9.87
CA GLN A 218 -7.38 7.73 9.57
C GLN A 218 -6.76 8.99 10.20
N ALA A 219 -6.30 8.90 11.46
CA ALA A 219 -5.60 9.99 12.12
C ALA A 219 -4.26 10.31 11.43
N ARG A 220 -3.52 9.29 10.92
CA ARG A 220 -2.29 9.51 10.13
C ARG A 220 -2.58 10.20 8.81
N ALA A 221 -3.61 9.77 8.09
CA ALA A 221 -4.07 10.41 6.85
C ALA A 221 -4.40 11.90 7.11
N ALA A 222 -5.31 12.20 8.03
CA ALA A 222 -5.78 13.55 8.31
C ALA A 222 -4.66 14.50 8.78
N THR A 223 -3.81 14.06 9.71
CA THR A 223 -2.77 14.92 10.28
C THR A 223 -1.60 15.19 9.35
N ASN A 224 -1.34 14.31 8.37
CA ASN A 224 -0.29 14.48 7.37
C ASN A 224 -0.82 14.86 5.98
N PHE A 225 -2.13 14.78 5.77
CA PHE A 225 -2.80 15.05 4.51
C PHE A 225 -2.34 14.08 3.40
N PHE A 226 -2.50 12.77 3.67
CA PHE A 226 -2.19 11.68 2.75
C PHE A 226 -3.44 10.96 2.29
N HIS A 227 -3.44 10.47 1.05
CA HIS A 227 -4.20 9.29 0.69
C HIS A 227 -3.56 8.04 1.31
N MET A 228 -4.35 7.06 1.71
CA MET A 228 -3.81 5.79 2.21
C MET A 228 -4.55 4.60 1.61
N SER A 229 -3.78 3.65 1.09
CA SER A 229 -4.23 2.32 0.71
C SER A 229 -3.81 1.34 1.81
N LEU A 230 -4.78 0.75 2.51
CA LEU A 230 -4.55 -0.25 3.55
C LEU A 230 -4.96 -1.62 3.04
N THR A 231 -4.06 -2.59 3.09
CA THR A 231 -4.34 -4.00 2.78
C THR A 231 -4.19 -4.86 4.02
N ASN A 232 -4.93 -5.97 4.08
CA ASN A 232 -4.85 -6.93 5.17
C ASN A 232 -5.18 -8.34 4.68
N SER A 233 -4.75 -9.38 5.39
CA SER A 233 -5.20 -10.74 5.14
C SER A 233 -6.68 -10.90 5.44
N SER A 234 -7.42 -11.64 4.61
CA SER A 234 -8.82 -11.99 4.88
C SER A 234 -8.99 -13.26 5.71
N ALA A 235 -7.93 -13.84 6.22
CA ALA A 235 -8.03 -14.96 7.15
C ALA A 235 -8.89 -14.58 8.37
N PRO A 236 -9.50 -15.54 9.09
CA PRO A 236 -10.46 -15.25 10.16
C PRO A 236 -9.96 -14.25 11.21
N LEU A 237 -10.88 -13.51 11.83
CA LEU A 237 -10.59 -12.53 12.87
C LEU A 237 -9.68 -11.39 12.42
N SER A 238 -9.89 -10.88 11.19
CA SER A 238 -9.19 -9.74 10.60
C SER A 238 -10.12 -8.55 10.38
N TRP A 239 -9.58 -7.46 9.87
CA TRP A 239 -10.31 -6.31 9.35
C TRP A 239 -10.00 -6.11 7.85
N PRO A 240 -10.90 -5.44 7.06
CA PRO A 240 -10.80 -5.42 5.61
C PRO A 240 -9.81 -4.39 5.08
N CYS A 241 -9.52 -4.45 3.78
CA CYS A 241 -8.87 -3.35 3.06
C CYS A 241 -9.68 -2.06 3.15
N TYR A 242 -8.97 -0.93 3.27
CA TYR A 242 -9.54 0.42 3.27
C TYR A 242 -8.81 1.33 2.28
N TYR A 243 -9.59 2.25 1.68
CA TYR A 243 -9.04 3.45 1.08
C TYR A 243 -9.46 4.66 1.91
N ILE A 244 -8.47 5.45 2.36
CA ILE A 244 -8.65 6.62 3.21
C ILE A 244 -8.19 7.86 2.45
N THR A 245 -9.01 8.92 2.48
CA THR A 245 -8.74 10.21 1.86
C THR A 245 -7.91 11.14 2.77
N PRO A 246 -7.30 12.23 2.25
CA PRO A 246 -6.44 13.13 3.02
C PRO A 246 -7.11 13.81 4.22
N ASP A 247 -8.43 13.92 4.23
CA ASP A 247 -9.22 14.40 5.38
C ASP A 247 -9.47 13.35 6.47
N GLY A 248 -8.95 12.10 6.26
CA GLY A 248 -9.05 11.00 7.19
C GLY A 248 -10.32 10.16 7.06
N LEU A 249 -11.17 10.41 6.06
CA LEU A 249 -12.39 9.64 5.85
C LEU A 249 -12.12 8.34 5.10
N ILE A 250 -12.78 7.26 5.50
CA ILE A 250 -12.82 6.02 4.72
C ILE A 250 -13.75 6.23 3.54
N ARG A 251 -13.22 6.27 2.32
CA ARG A 251 -14.00 6.43 1.10
C ARG A 251 -14.55 5.09 0.62
N ASN A 252 -13.73 4.04 0.66
CA ASN A 252 -14.08 2.69 0.22
C ASN A 252 -13.48 1.64 1.16
N LYS A 253 -14.15 0.50 1.28
CA LYS A 253 -13.65 -0.67 2.02
C LYS A 253 -14.21 -1.97 1.44
N LEU A 254 -13.53 -3.09 1.69
CA LEU A 254 -14.06 -4.43 1.46
C LEU A 254 -14.85 -4.94 2.65
N GLU A 255 -15.37 -6.16 2.53
CA GLU A 255 -15.96 -6.92 3.62
C GLU A 255 -14.87 -7.67 4.39
N ALA A 256 -14.95 -7.72 5.72
CA ALA A 256 -13.98 -8.43 6.53
C ALA A 256 -14.07 -9.95 6.32
N ASN A 257 -12.91 -10.62 6.33
CA ASN A 257 -12.77 -12.08 6.20
C ASN A 257 -13.28 -12.66 4.86
N VAL A 258 -13.44 -11.82 3.83
CA VAL A 258 -13.87 -12.24 2.49
C VAL A 258 -12.76 -11.84 1.49
N PRO A 259 -12.24 -12.77 0.68
CA PRO A 259 -11.28 -12.42 -0.38
C PRO A 259 -11.87 -11.41 -1.37
N GLY A 260 -11.06 -10.45 -1.82
CA GLY A 260 -11.52 -9.44 -2.76
C GLY A 260 -10.44 -8.46 -3.19
N VAL A 261 -10.79 -7.57 -4.11
CA VAL A 261 -9.93 -6.50 -4.62
C VAL A 261 -10.70 -5.18 -4.56
N LEU A 262 -10.22 -4.24 -3.79
CA LEU A 262 -10.76 -2.89 -3.70
C LEU A 262 -10.13 -2.02 -4.78
N ILE A 263 -10.93 -1.57 -5.73
CA ILE A 263 -10.48 -0.60 -6.75
C ILE A 263 -10.76 0.81 -6.24
N SER A 264 -9.74 1.64 -6.24
CA SER A 264 -9.84 3.04 -5.82
C SER A 264 -9.12 3.95 -6.81
N ASP A 265 -9.79 5.03 -7.21
CA ASP A 265 -9.21 6.09 -8.03
C ASP A 265 -8.74 7.23 -7.13
N ILE A 266 -7.48 7.62 -7.31
CA ILE A 266 -6.86 8.75 -6.63
C ILE A 266 -6.67 9.85 -7.64
N ASP A 267 -7.04 11.08 -7.26
CA ASP A 267 -6.75 12.31 -7.97
C ASP A 267 -6.18 13.30 -6.95
N ILE A 268 -4.88 13.57 -7.02
CA ILE A 268 -4.22 14.46 -6.05
C ILE A 268 -4.59 15.94 -6.26
N THR A 269 -5.36 16.25 -7.30
CA THR A 269 -5.92 17.59 -7.52
C THR A 269 -7.29 17.76 -6.87
N GLU A 270 -7.93 16.68 -6.41
CA GLU A 270 -9.19 16.72 -5.66
C GLU A 270 -8.98 17.48 -4.35
N LYS A 271 -9.94 18.35 -4.01
CA LYS A 271 -9.85 19.17 -2.81
C LYS A 271 -10.50 18.49 -1.63
N PHE A 272 -9.75 18.35 -0.55
CA PHE A 272 -10.21 17.84 0.73
C PHE A 272 -10.13 18.90 1.82
N TYR A 273 -10.91 18.72 2.88
CA TYR A 273 -10.80 19.54 4.08
C TYR A 273 -9.47 19.28 4.78
N ASP A 274 -8.72 20.33 5.03
CA ASP A 274 -7.40 20.27 5.67
C ASP A 274 -7.33 21.21 6.87
N ALA A 275 -7.68 20.70 8.06
CA ALA A 275 -7.67 21.45 9.29
C ALA A 275 -6.29 21.93 9.75
N SER A 276 -5.22 21.29 9.26
CA SER A 276 -3.84 21.58 9.69
C SER A 276 -3.04 22.37 8.65
N LYS A 277 -3.66 22.78 7.54
CA LYS A 277 -2.99 23.35 6.37
C LYS A 277 -1.99 24.45 6.71
N ASP A 278 -2.42 25.41 7.54
CA ASP A 278 -1.65 26.64 7.79
C ASP A 278 -0.42 26.41 8.68
N PHE A 279 -0.44 25.40 9.55
CA PHE A 279 0.59 25.19 10.57
C PHE A 279 1.29 23.82 10.52
N ARG A 280 0.82 22.88 9.69
CA ARG A 280 1.39 21.53 9.62
C ARG A 280 2.88 21.55 9.33
N ASN A 281 3.32 22.29 8.31
CA ASN A 281 4.73 22.33 7.93
C ASN A 281 5.58 22.99 9.02
N ASN A 282 5.08 24.03 9.67
CA ASN A 282 5.76 24.66 10.79
C ASN A 282 5.94 23.69 11.96
N ALA A 283 4.87 22.93 12.29
CA ALA A 283 4.92 21.91 13.35
C ALA A 283 5.91 20.78 13.02
N ILE A 284 5.98 20.33 11.76
CA ILE A 284 6.94 19.33 11.29
C ILE A 284 8.39 19.83 11.43
N GLN A 285 8.62 21.12 11.27
CA GLN A 285 9.92 21.79 11.42
C GLN A 285 10.25 22.17 12.86
N GLY A 286 9.40 21.82 13.83
CA GLY A 286 9.63 22.04 15.26
C GLY A 286 9.02 23.33 15.83
N THR A 287 8.25 24.12 15.05
CA THR A 287 7.50 25.26 15.56
C THR A 287 6.19 24.77 16.14
N LEU A 288 6.10 24.67 17.46
CA LEU A 288 4.99 24.02 18.18
C LEU A 288 3.90 25.01 18.65
N ASN A 289 3.72 26.10 17.95
CA ASN A 289 2.67 27.08 18.18
C ASN A 289 2.25 27.74 16.86
N SER A 290 1.13 28.45 16.87
CA SER A 290 0.55 29.06 15.68
C SER A 290 1.04 30.47 15.34
N GLY A 291 2.06 30.96 16.03
CA GLY A 291 2.58 32.31 15.76
C GLY A 291 3.56 32.78 16.82
N LYS A 292 3.78 34.12 16.83
CA LYS A 292 4.66 34.75 17.82
C LYS A 292 4.03 34.70 19.20
N THR A 293 4.74 34.12 20.14
CA THR A 293 4.34 34.14 21.57
C THR A 293 4.52 35.55 22.16
N ILE A 294 3.66 35.92 23.09
CA ILE A 294 3.74 37.17 23.82
C ILE A 294 4.62 37.00 25.05
N ASP A 295 5.56 37.91 25.23
CA ASP A 295 6.36 38.00 26.42
C ASP A 295 5.68 38.93 27.41
N ASP A 296 4.86 38.35 28.30
CA ASP A 296 4.05 39.07 29.29
C ASP A 296 4.15 38.35 30.66
N PRO A 297 4.30 39.09 31.79
CA PRO A 297 4.39 38.48 33.11
C PRO A 297 3.19 37.61 33.46
N LEU A 298 1.97 37.97 33.08
CA LEU A 298 0.75 37.19 33.31
C LEU A 298 0.74 35.92 32.45
N SER A 299 1.34 35.95 31.24
CA SER A 299 1.51 34.75 30.42
C SER A 299 2.53 33.76 30.97
N ARG A 300 3.53 34.24 31.73
CA ARG A 300 4.55 33.42 32.39
C ARG A 300 4.07 32.83 33.71
N ASP A 301 3.19 33.51 34.41
CA ASP A 301 2.60 33.01 35.65
C ASP A 301 1.69 31.80 35.34
N ARG A 302 2.01 30.66 35.92
CA ARG A 302 1.26 29.40 35.77
C ARG A 302 0.52 28.99 37.04
N ASN A 303 0.61 29.83 38.12
CA ASN A 303 0.18 29.46 39.46
C ASN A 303 -0.91 30.37 40.01
N SER A 304 -1.22 31.47 39.36
CA SER A 304 -2.32 32.40 39.71
C SER A 304 -3.30 32.65 38.57
N TYR A 305 -4.48 33.03 38.97
CA TYR A 305 -5.58 33.40 38.04
C TYR A 305 -5.67 34.93 37.93
#